data_111bb7edb7f4052c22669e5d6251cdec
#
_entry.id   111bb7edb7f4052c22669e5d6251cdec
#
_cell.length_a   1.000
_cell.length_b   1.000
_cell.length_c   1.000
_cell.angle_alpha   90.00
_cell.angle_beta   90.00
_cell.angle_gamma   90.00
#
_symmetry.space_group_name_H-M   'P 1'
#
loop_
_entity.id
_entity.type
_entity.pdbx_description
1 polymer ?
#
loop_
_entity_poly.entity_id
_entity_poly.type
_entity_poly.pdbx_seq_one_letter_code
_entity_poly.pdbx_strand_id
1 'polypeptide(L)'
;MPRFAFGTILRVMKNVRQTNINIHRDSWVEINLENISHNMRAIRKNTPKDVKLLAVVKADAYGHGSVMIAPTLLASGADMLGVASIDEGVDLRQAKINCEILVLGAVPVWAVETAVKSDITIAIFSKEHLEACKQAYERTGIKPKVHVKLDTGMNRIGVSVDDAVDFIKEVREADYLDFRGVFTHLANAEIREKTKIQIDRWNKVISQIDTKGLLLHILNTAGAMCYDVPNSNMRRAGIGIYGLYPDLPSDGEVKKPDLKPVLSLKARIVNIHEAKDGEGVSYGHTFTAHGTRKIATVPLGYADGVPRGLSNKINGILHGKEVPQIGNITMDQMMFDITGVDAELGDVITVLDETHSIDEWAKILGTINYELTCRLKVRLPRVYTR
;
A
#
# COMPACT_ATOMS: atom_id res chain seq x y z
N MET A 1 26.94 34.98 -14.46
CA MET A 1 26.55 33.73 -13.74
C MET A 1 25.38 34.06 -12.85
N PRO A 2 24.15 33.59 -13.13
CA PRO A 2 23.01 33.85 -12.26
C PRO A 2 23.12 33.00 -11.00
N ARG A 3 22.97 33.63 -9.84
CA ARG A 3 22.86 32.98 -8.53
C ARG A 3 21.52 32.25 -8.49
N PHE A 4 21.52 30.94 -8.74
CA PHE A 4 20.36 30.11 -8.54
C PHE A 4 19.87 30.22 -7.08
N ALA A 5 18.57 30.44 -6.94
CA ALA A 5 17.91 30.65 -5.66
C ALA A 5 17.88 29.37 -4.82
N PHE A 6 18.96 29.11 -4.10
CA PHE A 6 19.05 28.11 -3.02
C PHE A 6 18.02 28.36 -1.90
N GLY A 7 17.44 29.57 -1.85
CA GLY A 7 16.54 30.02 -0.80
C GLY A 7 15.15 29.35 -0.80
N THR A 8 14.62 28.97 -1.95
CA THR A 8 13.28 28.36 -2.05
C THR A 8 13.29 26.89 -1.65
N ILE A 9 14.36 26.18 -1.98
CA ILE A 9 14.56 24.76 -1.58
C ILE A 9 14.65 24.64 -0.05
N LEU A 10 15.36 25.54 0.62
CA LEU A 10 15.49 25.57 2.07
C LEU A 10 14.19 25.91 2.82
N ARG A 11 13.24 26.61 2.20
CA ARG A 11 11.97 26.98 2.83
C ARG A 11 10.95 25.82 2.80
N VAL A 12 10.94 24.99 1.76
CA VAL A 12 10.14 23.75 1.69
C VAL A 12 10.73 22.69 2.62
N MET A 13 12.07 22.63 2.73
CA MET A 13 12.79 21.65 3.57
C MET A 13 12.69 21.90 5.08
N LYS A 14 12.32 23.07 5.56
CA LYS A 14 12.19 23.35 7.01
C LYS A 14 11.09 22.57 7.73
N ASN A 15 10.14 21.96 7.00
CA ASN A 15 9.04 21.17 7.56
C ASN A 15 9.18 19.65 7.26
N VAL A 16 10.28 19.21 6.68
CA VAL A 16 10.51 17.79 6.33
C VAL A 16 11.54 17.21 7.30
N ARG A 17 11.19 16.16 8.02
CA ARG A 17 12.20 15.30 8.68
C ARG A 17 12.97 14.58 7.58
N GLN A 18 14.14 15.11 7.22
CA GLN A 18 15.06 14.44 6.29
C GLN A 18 15.57 13.13 6.91
N THR A 19 15.27 12.01 6.25
CA THR A 19 16.24 10.92 6.20
C THR A 19 17.42 11.43 5.38
N ASN A 20 18.66 11.19 5.84
CA ASN A 20 19.92 11.59 5.19
C ASN A 20 20.11 10.84 3.84
N ILE A 21 19.26 11.08 2.88
CA ILE A 21 19.43 10.61 1.51
C ILE A 21 19.89 11.82 0.70
N ASN A 22 21.12 11.74 0.16
CA ASN A 22 21.58 12.68 -0.86
C ASN A 22 20.71 12.48 -2.10
N ILE A 23 19.65 13.28 -2.23
CA ILE A 23 18.70 13.23 -3.34
C ILE A 23 19.33 14.03 -4.49
N HIS A 24 19.86 13.32 -5.50
CA HIS A 24 20.40 13.91 -6.72
C HIS A 24 19.48 13.69 -7.92
N ARG A 25 18.17 13.43 -7.65
CA ARG A 25 17.20 13.18 -8.70
C ARG A 25 16.11 14.25 -8.67
N ASP A 26 15.78 14.78 -9.85
CA ASP A 26 14.76 15.80 -10.05
C ASP A 26 13.35 15.21 -10.24
N SER A 27 13.09 14.02 -9.67
CA SER A 27 11.78 13.39 -9.61
C SER A 27 11.60 12.71 -8.26
N TRP A 28 10.40 12.80 -7.67
CA TRP A 28 10.11 12.27 -6.33
C TRP A 28 8.64 11.91 -6.15
N VAL A 29 8.39 11.05 -5.18
CA VAL A 29 7.06 10.79 -4.63
C VAL A 29 6.89 11.65 -3.38
N GLU A 30 5.82 12.43 -3.30
CA GLU A 30 5.45 13.19 -2.11
C GLU A 30 4.34 12.45 -1.35
N ILE A 31 4.53 12.26 -0.05
CA ILE A 31 3.61 11.55 0.84
C ILE A 31 3.08 12.52 1.89
N ASN A 32 1.77 12.76 1.87
CA ASN A 32 1.10 13.64 2.83
C ASN A 32 0.72 12.85 4.09
N LEU A 33 1.44 13.11 5.20
CA LEU A 33 1.22 12.45 6.49
C LEU A 33 -0.09 12.91 7.19
N GLU A 34 -0.57 14.12 6.91
CA GLU A 34 -1.87 14.56 7.42
C GLU A 34 -3.01 13.79 6.78
N ASN A 35 -2.92 13.51 5.46
CA ASN A 35 -3.89 12.68 4.77
C ASN A 35 -3.83 11.21 5.26
N ILE A 36 -2.65 10.66 5.55
CA ILE A 36 -2.52 9.36 6.23
C ILE A 36 -3.26 9.38 7.58
N SER A 37 -3.03 10.40 8.40
CA SER A 37 -3.68 10.57 9.70
C SER A 37 -5.21 10.73 9.57
N HIS A 38 -5.66 11.56 8.60
CA HIS A 38 -7.07 11.76 8.30
C HIS A 38 -7.75 10.43 7.92
N ASN A 39 -7.18 9.71 6.95
CA ASN A 39 -7.73 8.44 6.46
C ASN A 39 -7.83 7.39 7.57
N MET A 40 -6.76 7.26 8.36
CA MET A 40 -6.74 6.32 9.46
C MET A 40 -7.81 6.64 10.50
N ARG A 41 -8.02 7.92 10.87
CA ARG A 41 -9.07 8.38 11.76
C ARG A 41 -10.48 8.18 11.17
N ALA A 42 -10.65 8.43 9.87
CA ALA A 42 -11.92 8.21 9.18
C ALA A 42 -12.31 6.71 9.21
N ILE A 43 -11.34 5.82 8.95
CA ILE A 43 -11.53 4.36 9.05
C ILE A 43 -11.82 3.97 10.51
N ARG A 44 -11.09 4.53 11.48
CA ARG A 44 -11.31 4.26 12.92
C ARG A 44 -12.72 4.69 13.36
N LYS A 45 -13.21 5.83 12.91
CA LYS A 45 -14.56 6.34 13.17
C LYS A 45 -15.66 5.40 12.67
N ASN A 46 -15.42 4.74 11.52
CA ASN A 46 -16.33 3.76 10.93
C ASN A 46 -16.16 2.33 11.47
N THR A 47 -15.29 2.14 12.46
CA THR A 47 -15.05 0.86 13.11
C THR A 47 -15.60 0.91 14.52
N PRO A 48 -16.37 -0.09 15.00
CA PRO A 48 -16.86 -0.14 16.39
C PRO A 48 -15.72 0.03 17.38
N LYS A 49 -16.01 0.64 18.56
CA LYS A 49 -14.96 1.01 19.53
C LYS A 49 -14.21 -0.19 20.11
N ASP A 50 -14.89 -1.31 20.27
CA ASP A 50 -14.39 -2.58 20.80
C ASP A 50 -13.68 -3.44 19.74
N VAL A 51 -13.76 -3.06 18.46
CA VAL A 51 -13.12 -3.76 17.36
C VAL A 51 -11.72 -3.20 17.12
N LYS A 52 -10.71 -4.06 17.14
CA LYS A 52 -9.31 -3.72 16.85
C LYS A 52 -9.12 -3.36 15.38
N LEU A 53 -8.11 -2.54 15.10
CA LEU A 53 -7.79 -2.08 13.76
C LEU A 53 -6.32 -2.34 13.41
N LEU A 54 -6.10 -3.29 12.48
CA LEU A 54 -4.79 -3.60 11.95
C LEU A 54 -4.55 -2.78 10.68
N ALA A 55 -3.50 -1.95 10.69
CA ALA A 55 -3.06 -1.21 9.52
C ALA A 55 -2.10 -2.06 8.69
N VAL A 56 -2.46 -2.30 7.41
CA VAL A 56 -1.65 -3.14 6.51
C VAL A 56 -0.61 -2.27 5.81
N VAL A 57 0.68 -2.52 6.14
CA VAL A 57 1.84 -1.75 5.66
C VAL A 57 2.83 -2.60 4.85
N LYS A 58 2.38 -3.73 4.31
CA LYS A 58 3.17 -4.59 3.42
C LYS A 58 3.57 -3.88 2.12
N ALA A 59 4.55 -4.43 1.40
CA ALA A 59 5.10 -3.86 0.17
C ALA A 59 5.56 -2.40 0.36
N ASP A 60 6.33 -2.16 1.44
CA ASP A 60 6.75 -0.84 1.88
C ASP A 60 5.56 0.14 1.99
N ALA A 61 4.49 -0.31 2.68
CA ALA A 61 3.24 0.43 2.80
C ALA A 61 2.63 0.80 1.44
N TYR A 62 2.51 -0.18 0.54
CA TYR A 62 2.02 0.03 -0.83
C TYR A 62 2.83 1.11 -1.56
N GLY A 63 4.15 1.15 -1.33
CA GLY A 63 5.06 2.12 -1.92
C GLY A 63 5.15 3.47 -1.21
N HIS A 64 4.48 3.64 -0.06
CA HIS A 64 4.44 4.92 0.68
C HIS A 64 5.53 5.05 1.76
N GLY A 65 6.33 4.00 2.02
CA GLY A 65 7.37 4.01 3.03
C GLY A 65 6.88 3.57 4.42
N SER A 66 6.88 2.26 4.69
CA SER A 66 6.30 1.65 5.89
C SER A 66 6.87 2.21 7.20
N VAL A 67 8.18 2.33 7.28
CA VAL A 67 8.89 2.83 8.46
C VAL A 67 8.50 4.28 8.79
N MET A 68 8.34 5.11 7.76
CA MET A 68 8.04 6.53 7.95
C MET A 68 6.58 6.80 8.31
N ILE A 69 5.64 6.01 7.78
CA ILE A 69 4.22 6.23 8.06
C ILE A 69 3.71 5.48 9.29
N ALA A 70 4.37 4.40 9.73
CA ALA A 70 3.92 3.57 10.85
C ALA A 70 3.65 4.37 12.14
N PRO A 71 4.51 5.32 12.57
CA PRO A 71 4.23 6.15 13.74
C PRO A 71 2.94 6.97 13.60
N THR A 72 2.68 7.52 12.40
CA THR A 72 1.47 8.30 12.11
C THR A 72 0.22 7.42 12.17
N LEU A 73 0.27 6.21 11.63
CA LEU A 73 -0.83 5.25 11.68
C LEU A 73 -1.19 4.87 13.11
N LEU A 74 -0.19 4.52 13.93
CA LEU A 74 -0.38 4.16 15.33
C LEU A 74 -0.94 5.32 16.15
N ALA A 75 -0.42 6.54 15.96
CA ALA A 75 -0.94 7.75 16.62
C ALA A 75 -2.36 8.13 16.16
N SER A 76 -2.81 7.61 15.01
CA SER A 76 -4.12 7.91 14.43
C SER A 76 -5.16 6.81 14.65
N GLY A 77 -4.86 5.78 15.43
CA GLY A 77 -5.82 4.77 15.89
C GLY A 77 -5.65 3.37 15.31
N ALA A 78 -4.50 3.04 14.71
CA ALA A 78 -4.14 1.66 14.45
C ALA A 78 -3.72 0.97 15.77
N ASP A 79 -4.22 -0.23 16.01
CA ASP A 79 -3.84 -1.03 17.18
C ASP A 79 -2.60 -1.88 16.91
N MET A 80 -2.38 -2.28 15.65
CA MET A 80 -1.28 -3.13 15.23
C MET A 80 -0.98 -2.98 13.73
N LEU A 81 0.13 -3.53 13.27
CA LEU A 81 0.55 -3.47 11.88
C LEU A 81 0.52 -4.86 11.22
N GLY A 82 0.21 -4.90 9.92
CA GLY A 82 0.23 -6.11 9.12
C GLY A 82 1.20 -6.01 7.95
N VAL A 83 2.07 -7.00 7.83
CA VAL A 83 3.11 -7.10 6.79
C VAL A 83 2.94 -8.38 5.96
N ALA A 84 3.69 -8.53 4.88
CA ALA A 84 3.64 -9.74 4.05
C ALA A 84 4.75 -10.74 4.38
N SER A 85 5.89 -10.29 4.90
CA SER A 85 7.06 -11.12 5.20
C SER A 85 7.66 -10.78 6.56
N ILE A 86 8.51 -11.66 7.05
CA ILE A 86 9.28 -11.43 8.28
C ILE A 86 10.22 -10.23 8.09
N ASP A 87 10.87 -10.12 6.93
CA ASP A 87 11.83 -9.05 6.67
C ASP A 87 11.19 -7.66 6.79
N GLU A 88 9.98 -7.47 6.24
CA GLU A 88 9.22 -6.22 6.43
C GLU A 88 8.95 -5.93 7.92
N GLY A 89 8.66 -6.97 8.70
CA GLY A 89 8.48 -6.85 10.15
C GLY A 89 9.79 -6.50 10.88
N VAL A 90 10.90 -7.09 10.46
CA VAL A 90 12.24 -6.80 11.00
C VAL A 90 12.65 -5.35 10.72
N ASP A 91 12.39 -4.84 9.52
CA ASP A 91 12.64 -3.43 9.17
C ASP A 91 11.89 -2.47 10.11
N LEU A 92 10.63 -2.77 10.40
CA LEU A 92 9.83 -2.00 11.37
C LEU A 92 10.41 -2.09 12.79
N ARG A 93 10.87 -3.28 13.22
CA ARG A 93 11.52 -3.44 14.53
C ARG A 93 12.85 -2.68 14.64
N GLN A 94 13.66 -2.70 13.57
CA GLN A 94 14.92 -1.90 13.50
C GLN A 94 14.61 -0.40 13.61
N ALA A 95 13.50 0.04 13.04
CA ALA A 95 12.99 1.41 13.18
C ALA A 95 12.34 1.71 14.54
N LYS A 96 12.44 0.80 15.53
CA LYS A 96 11.90 0.95 16.89
C LYS A 96 10.37 1.04 16.96
N ILE A 97 9.67 0.44 16.02
CA ILE A 97 8.20 0.28 16.07
C ILE A 97 7.89 -0.89 17.00
N ASN A 98 7.28 -0.59 18.15
CA ASN A 98 7.09 -1.57 19.25
C ASN A 98 5.66 -2.13 19.34
N CYS A 99 4.74 -1.78 18.42
CA CYS A 99 3.40 -2.36 18.40
C CYS A 99 3.43 -3.85 17.98
N GLU A 100 2.32 -4.54 18.12
CA GLU A 100 2.18 -5.88 17.56
C GLU A 100 2.24 -5.84 16.03
N ILE A 101 3.03 -6.76 15.44
CA ILE A 101 3.22 -6.88 13.98
C ILE A 101 2.83 -8.30 13.59
N LEU A 102 1.87 -8.43 12.65
CA LEU A 102 1.41 -9.71 12.12
C LEU A 102 1.86 -9.90 10.68
N VAL A 103 2.56 -10.99 10.40
CA VAL A 103 2.81 -11.44 9.02
C VAL A 103 1.54 -12.11 8.50
N LEU A 104 0.91 -11.47 7.50
CA LEU A 104 -0.34 -11.94 6.89
C LEU A 104 -0.12 -12.99 5.78
N GLY A 105 1.11 -13.08 5.29
CA GLY A 105 1.55 -13.99 4.23
C GLY A 105 1.97 -15.36 4.76
N ALA A 106 2.35 -16.24 3.84
CA ALA A 106 2.99 -17.50 4.18
C ALA A 106 4.42 -17.24 4.70
N VAL A 107 4.72 -17.80 5.87
CA VAL A 107 6.05 -17.73 6.45
C VAL A 107 6.80 -19.02 6.11
N PRO A 108 8.00 -18.98 5.54
CA PRO A 108 8.81 -20.18 5.38
C PRO A 108 9.14 -20.81 6.73
N VAL A 109 8.98 -22.12 6.86
CA VAL A 109 9.19 -22.82 8.15
C VAL A 109 10.59 -22.59 8.75
N TRP A 110 11.62 -22.48 7.90
CA TRP A 110 12.99 -22.19 8.32
C TRP A 110 13.17 -20.76 8.90
N ALA A 111 12.24 -19.84 8.65
CA ALA A 111 12.32 -18.45 9.11
C ALA A 111 11.52 -18.20 10.40
N VAL A 112 10.80 -19.20 10.94
CA VAL A 112 9.98 -19.05 12.14
C VAL A 112 10.82 -18.58 13.35
N GLU A 113 12.03 -19.12 13.53
CA GLU A 113 12.92 -18.72 14.63
C GLU A 113 13.30 -17.23 14.54
N THR A 114 13.48 -16.70 13.33
CA THR A 114 13.74 -15.27 13.11
C THR A 114 12.57 -14.42 13.54
N ALA A 115 11.34 -14.83 13.19
CA ALA A 115 10.12 -14.14 13.62
C ALA A 115 10.01 -14.09 15.15
N VAL A 116 10.27 -15.23 15.81
CA VAL A 116 10.24 -15.34 17.28
C VAL A 116 11.24 -14.40 17.93
N LYS A 117 12.50 -14.42 17.49
CA LYS A 117 13.57 -13.57 18.01
C LYS A 117 13.33 -12.06 17.76
N SER A 118 12.56 -11.75 16.71
CA SER A 118 12.21 -10.38 16.34
C SER A 118 10.88 -9.92 16.91
N ASP A 119 10.23 -10.72 17.76
CA ASP A 119 8.92 -10.41 18.35
C ASP A 119 7.84 -10.12 17.30
N ILE A 120 7.76 -10.96 16.28
CA ILE A 120 6.82 -10.87 15.15
C ILE A 120 5.81 -12.02 15.23
N THR A 121 4.52 -11.69 15.19
CA THR A 121 3.41 -12.66 15.12
C THR A 121 3.30 -13.22 13.71
N ILE A 122 3.12 -14.52 13.56
CA ILE A 122 3.06 -15.19 12.26
C ILE A 122 1.72 -15.89 11.99
N ALA A 123 1.37 -15.99 10.72
CA ALA A 123 0.27 -16.83 10.26
C ALA A 123 0.73 -18.29 10.15
N ILE A 124 0.00 -19.21 10.77
CA ILE A 124 0.25 -20.66 10.66
C ILE A 124 -0.98 -21.37 10.09
N PHE A 125 -0.76 -22.44 9.32
CA PHE A 125 -1.84 -23.17 8.65
C PHE A 125 -1.47 -24.60 8.23
N SER A 126 -0.40 -25.17 8.79
CA SER A 126 0.01 -26.55 8.50
C SER A 126 0.78 -27.17 9.67
N LYS A 127 0.93 -28.49 9.65
CA LYS A 127 1.71 -29.27 10.62
C LYS A 127 3.19 -28.87 10.64
N GLU A 128 3.72 -28.54 9.46
CA GLU A 128 5.11 -28.10 9.32
C GLU A 128 5.35 -26.77 10.06
N HIS A 129 4.35 -25.87 10.06
CA HIS A 129 4.44 -24.65 10.88
C HIS A 129 4.42 -24.95 12.38
N LEU A 130 3.57 -25.91 12.83
CA LEU A 130 3.55 -26.31 14.23
C LEU A 130 4.89 -26.89 14.67
N GLU A 131 5.45 -27.79 13.89
CA GLU A 131 6.76 -28.37 14.16
C GLU A 131 7.87 -27.31 14.18
N ALA A 132 7.88 -26.38 13.21
CA ALA A 132 8.84 -25.28 13.19
C ALA A 132 8.70 -24.35 14.41
N CYS A 133 7.47 -24.08 14.86
CA CYS A 133 7.20 -23.31 16.07
C CYS A 133 7.72 -24.03 17.32
N LYS A 134 7.49 -25.35 17.44
CA LYS A 134 8.01 -26.16 18.54
C LYS A 134 9.53 -26.13 18.60
N GLN A 135 10.20 -26.35 17.48
CA GLN A 135 11.66 -26.28 17.39
C GLN A 135 12.20 -24.87 17.71
N ALA A 136 11.49 -23.82 17.28
CA ALA A 136 11.88 -22.44 17.62
C ALA A 136 11.75 -22.19 19.14
N TYR A 137 10.68 -22.69 19.77
CA TYR A 137 10.52 -22.60 21.23
C TYR A 137 11.61 -23.38 21.99
N GLU A 138 11.91 -24.61 21.58
CA GLU A 138 12.96 -25.44 22.19
C GLU A 138 14.34 -24.76 22.12
N ARG A 139 14.64 -24.04 21.02
CA ARG A 139 15.92 -23.33 20.84
C ARG A 139 15.99 -21.98 21.53
N THR A 140 14.87 -21.26 21.66
CA THR A 140 14.86 -19.87 22.11
C THR A 140 14.28 -19.66 23.51
N GLY A 141 13.47 -20.60 24.00
CA GLY A 141 12.63 -20.47 25.21
C GLY A 141 11.49 -19.45 25.05
N ILE A 142 11.28 -18.89 23.86
CA ILE A 142 10.27 -17.87 23.61
C ILE A 142 9.10 -18.51 22.83
N LYS A 143 7.88 -18.38 23.39
CA LYS A 143 6.67 -18.89 22.70
C LYS A 143 6.39 -18.12 21.41
N PRO A 144 6.36 -18.78 20.23
CA PRO A 144 5.92 -18.15 19.00
C PRO A 144 4.50 -17.59 19.13
N LYS A 145 4.31 -16.31 18.78
CA LYS A 145 3.00 -15.66 18.67
C LYS A 145 2.37 -16.05 17.34
N VAL A 146 1.18 -16.62 17.36
CA VAL A 146 0.58 -17.17 16.16
C VAL A 146 -0.87 -16.76 15.96
N HIS A 147 -1.25 -16.56 14.68
CA HIS A 147 -2.64 -16.58 14.23
C HIS A 147 -2.86 -17.76 13.29
N VAL A 148 -3.94 -18.51 13.51
CA VAL A 148 -4.33 -19.56 12.54
C VAL A 148 -4.99 -18.90 11.33
N LYS A 149 -4.46 -19.21 10.14
CA LYS A 149 -5.03 -18.77 8.87
C LYS A 149 -5.98 -19.84 8.32
N LEU A 150 -7.25 -19.45 8.06
CA LEU A 150 -8.24 -20.29 7.41
C LEU A 150 -8.37 -19.96 5.92
N ASP A 151 -8.65 -20.96 5.12
CA ASP A 151 -9.11 -20.78 3.75
C ASP A 151 -10.62 -21.01 3.67
N THR A 152 -11.36 -19.93 3.60
CA THR A 152 -12.83 -19.96 3.45
C THR A 152 -13.28 -19.83 1.99
N GLY A 153 -12.32 -19.82 1.03
CA GLY A 153 -12.63 -19.74 -0.39
C GLY A 153 -11.76 -18.79 -1.21
N MET A 154 -10.63 -18.33 -0.66
CA MET A 154 -9.59 -17.63 -1.43
C MET A 154 -8.72 -18.60 -2.23
N ASN A 155 -8.60 -19.84 -1.75
CA ASN A 155 -7.81 -20.94 -2.35
C ASN A 155 -6.35 -20.55 -2.64
N ARG A 156 -5.73 -19.89 -1.65
CA ARG A 156 -4.34 -19.41 -1.75
C ARG A 156 -3.45 -19.96 -0.65
N ILE A 157 -3.79 -19.74 0.60
CA ILE A 157 -3.15 -20.25 1.81
C ILE A 157 -4.19 -20.34 2.93
N GLY A 158 -4.02 -21.30 3.82
CA GLY A 158 -4.88 -21.50 4.99
C GLY A 158 -5.29 -22.95 5.18
N VAL A 159 -5.71 -23.29 6.40
CA VAL A 159 -6.32 -24.56 6.71
C VAL A 159 -7.69 -24.62 6.07
N SER A 160 -8.07 -25.76 5.50
CA SER A 160 -9.40 -25.99 4.94
C SER A 160 -10.49 -25.83 6.00
N VAL A 161 -11.72 -25.48 5.60
CA VAL A 161 -12.84 -25.36 6.52
C VAL A 161 -13.14 -26.69 7.24
N ASP A 162 -12.88 -27.80 6.60
CA ASP A 162 -13.15 -29.14 7.12
C ASP A 162 -12.14 -29.56 8.19
N ASP A 163 -10.87 -29.16 8.05
CA ASP A 163 -9.79 -29.46 8.98
C ASP A 163 -9.61 -28.39 10.07
N ALA A 164 -10.26 -27.23 9.92
CA ALA A 164 -9.99 -26.03 10.70
C ALA A 164 -10.22 -26.20 12.20
N VAL A 165 -11.30 -26.86 12.59
CA VAL A 165 -11.67 -27.03 14.01
C VAL A 165 -10.63 -27.87 14.72
N ASP A 166 -10.21 -28.97 14.13
CA ASP A 166 -9.24 -29.89 14.74
C ASP A 166 -7.84 -29.25 14.79
N PHE A 167 -7.44 -28.55 13.72
CA PHE A 167 -6.18 -27.80 13.72
C PHE A 167 -6.14 -26.70 14.77
N ILE A 168 -7.24 -25.92 14.94
CA ILE A 168 -7.33 -24.88 15.98
C ILE A 168 -7.27 -25.47 17.38
N LYS A 169 -7.89 -26.64 17.62
CA LYS A 169 -7.80 -27.34 18.92
C LYS A 169 -6.35 -27.74 19.21
N GLU A 170 -5.67 -28.33 18.24
CA GLU A 170 -4.25 -28.69 18.38
C GLU A 170 -3.36 -27.48 18.70
N VAL A 171 -3.58 -26.34 18.00
CA VAL A 171 -2.88 -25.07 18.28
C VAL A 171 -3.16 -24.57 19.68
N ARG A 172 -4.39 -24.69 20.18
CA ARG A 172 -4.79 -24.24 21.52
C ARG A 172 -4.17 -25.12 22.61
N GLU A 173 -4.04 -26.40 22.38
CA GLU A 173 -3.44 -27.36 23.33
C GLU A 173 -1.91 -27.30 23.34
N ALA A 174 -1.28 -26.69 22.37
CA ALA A 174 0.16 -26.55 22.24
C ALA A 174 0.71 -25.53 23.25
N ASP A 175 1.23 -26.00 24.36
CA ASP A 175 1.74 -25.18 25.49
C ASP A 175 2.98 -24.33 25.12
N TYR A 176 3.66 -24.67 24.03
CA TYR A 176 4.79 -23.94 23.47
C TYR A 176 4.39 -22.73 22.59
N LEU A 177 3.09 -22.53 22.32
CA LEU A 177 2.60 -21.41 21.50
C LEU A 177 1.97 -20.29 22.36
N ASP A 178 1.99 -19.09 21.81
CA ASP A 178 1.16 -17.96 22.21
C ASP A 178 0.09 -17.74 21.14
N PHE A 179 -1.03 -18.42 21.28
CA PHE A 179 -2.14 -18.40 20.32
C PHE A 179 -2.96 -17.11 20.44
N ARG A 180 -2.82 -16.19 19.48
CA ARG A 180 -3.36 -14.84 19.50
C ARG A 180 -4.62 -14.65 18.66
N GLY A 181 -4.86 -15.43 17.63
CA GLY A 181 -6.03 -15.18 16.79
C GLY A 181 -6.26 -16.17 15.65
N VAL A 182 -7.41 -16.00 15.01
CA VAL A 182 -7.81 -16.75 13.81
C VAL A 182 -8.25 -15.78 12.74
N PHE A 183 -7.88 -16.03 11.48
CA PHE A 183 -8.29 -15.15 10.39
C PHE A 183 -8.45 -15.84 9.04
N THR A 184 -9.22 -15.18 8.19
CA THR A 184 -9.33 -15.50 6.77
C THR A 184 -9.24 -14.24 5.92
N HIS A 185 -9.41 -14.36 4.60
CA HIS A 185 -9.38 -13.23 3.67
C HIS A 185 -10.50 -13.36 2.64
N LEU A 186 -11.26 -12.29 2.45
CA LEU A 186 -12.31 -12.24 1.46
C LEU A 186 -11.70 -12.12 0.06
N ALA A 187 -12.15 -12.99 -0.85
CA ALA A 187 -11.65 -13.05 -2.23
C ALA A 187 -12.36 -12.03 -3.14
N ASN A 188 -13.67 -11.85 -2.92
CA ASN A 188 -14.52 -11.05 -3.78
C ASN A 188 -15.45 -10.16 -2.92
N ALA A 189 -14.87 -9.26 -2.12
CA ALA A 189 -15.67 -8.40 -1.24
C ALA A 189 -16.65 -7.48 -1.99
N GLU A 190 -16.41 -7.28 -3.28
CA GLU A 190 -17.26 -6.55 -4.22
C GLU A 190 -18.46 -7.38 -4.75
N ILE A 191 -18.52 -8.69 -4.49
CA ILE A 191 -19.61 -9.59 -4.90
C ILE A 191 -20.25 -10.20 -3.67
N ARG A 192 -21.46 -9.72 -3.30
CA ARG A 192 -22.13 -10.08 -2.04
C ARG A 192 -22.40 -11.57 -1.89
N GLU A 193 -22.92 -12.22 -2.94
CA GLU A 193 -23.22 -13.65 -2.90
C GLU A 193 -21.99 -14.52 -2.63
N LYS A 194 -20.86 -14.22 -3.30
CA LYS A 194 -19.60 -14.94 -3.09
C LYS A 194 -19.03 -14.67 -1.69
N THR A 195 -19.13 -13.43 -1.23
CA THR A 195 -18.69 -13.05 0.11
C THR A 195 -19.51 -13.71 1.20
N LYS A 196 -20.83 -13.81 1.02
CA LYS A 196 -21.71 -14.51 1.95
C LYS A 196 -21.28 -15.97 2.16
N ILE A 197 -20.92 -16.69 1.11
CA ILE A 197 -20.41 -18.06 1.22
C ILE A 197 -19.17 -18.12 2.13
N GLN A 198 -18.24 -17.17 1.98
CA GLN A 198 -17.04 -17.13 2.83
C GLN A 198 -17.36 -16.79 4.29
N ILE A 199 -18.32 -15.87 4.51
CA ILE A 199 -18.78 -15.51 5.86
C ILE A 199 -19.50 -16.70 6.51
N ASP A 200 -20.34 -17.42 5.78
CA ASP A 200 -21.05 -18.60 6.29
C ASP A 200 -20.05 -19.72 6.69
N ARG A 201 -19.03 -19.97 5.87
CA ARG A 201 -17.93 -20.90 6.19
C ARG A 201 -17.14 -20.45 7.43
N TRP A 202 -16.82 -19.16 7.52
CA TRP A 202 -16.17 -18.57 8.69
C TRP A 202 -17.00 -18.81 9.96
N ASN A 203 -18.28 -18.45 9.93
CA ASN A 203 -19.19 -18.61 11.07
C ASN A 203 -19.32 -20.08 11.48
N LYS A 204 -19.38 -21.02 10.52
CA LYS A 204 -19.40 -22.48 10.78
C LYS A 204 -18.19 -22.92 11.61
N VAL A 205 -16.99 -22.46 11.31
CA VAL A 205 -15.78 -22.80 12.06
C VAL A 205 -15.77 -22.12 13.43
N ILE A 206 -16.00 -20.80 13.46
CA ILE A 206 -15.87 -20.00 14.69
C ILE A 206 -16.89 -20.41 15.76
N SER A 207 -18.08 -20.88 15.35
CA SER A 207 -19.10 -21.39 16.31
C SER A 207 -18.71 -22.69 17.00
N GLN A 208 -17.68 -23.41 16.53
CA GLN A 208 -17.26 -24.71 17.06
C GLN A 208 -15.97 -24.64 17.89
N ILE A 209 -15.39 -23.47 18.08
CA ILE A 209 -14.13 -23.29 18.82
C ILE A 209 -14.33 -22.36 20.02
N ASP A 210 -13.46 -22.53 21.03
CA ASP A 210 -13.35 -21.52 22.08
C ASP A 210 -12.61 -20.27 21.54
N THR A 211 -13.30 -19.14 21.50
CA THR A 211 -12.78 -17.87 20.98
C THR A 211 -12.23 -16.94 22.05
N LYS A 212 -12.28 -17.35 23.33
CA LYS A 212 -11.86 -16.51 24.44
C LYS A 212 -10.42 -16.05 24.30
N GLY A 213 -10.21 -14.74 24.31
CA GLY A 213 -8.89 -14.10 24.21
C GLY A 213 -8.32 -14.03 22.80
N LEU A 214 -9.04 -14.50 21.78
CA LEU A 214 -8.55 -14.50 20.40
C LEU A 214 -8.98 -13.25 19.63
N LEU A 215 -8.09 -12.77 18.77
CA LEU A 215 -8.41 -11.83 17.70
C LEU A 215 -9.00 -12.60 16.51
N LEU A 216 -10.22 -12.25 16.13
CA LEU A 216 -10.97 -12.88 15.05
C LEU A 216 -11.13 -11.89 13.89
N HIS A 217 -10.56 -12.18 12.73
CA HIS A 217 -10.58 -11.20 11.64
C HIS A 217 -10.75 -11.78 10.25
N ILE A 218 -11.78 -11.30 9.56
CA ILE A 218 -12.14 -11.68 8.20
C ILE A 218 -12.10 -10.48 7.24
N LEU A 219 -12.50 -9.27 7.71
CA LEU A 219 -12.75 -8.11 6.89
C LEU A 219 -11.43 -7.42 6.47
N ASN A 220 -11.22 -7.29 5.16
CA ASN A 220 -10.27 -6.38 4.53
C ASN A 220 -10.90 -4.99 4.37
N THR A 221 -10.25 -4.04 3.68
CA THR A 221 -10.78 -2.67 3.47
C THR A 221 -12.18 -2.68 2.85
N ALA A 222 -12.39 -3.41 1.75
CA ALA A 222 -13.70 -3.49 1.10
C ALA A 222 -14.73 -4.17 2.01
N GLY A 223 -14.35 -5.29 2.63
CA GLY A 223 -15.22 -6.01 3.56
C GLY A 223 -15.67 -5.14 4.73
N ALA A 224 -14.77 -4.32 5.29
CA ALA A 224 -15.07 -3.43 6.40
C ALA A 224 -16.05 -2.29 6.04
N MET A 225 -16.13 -1.93 4.76
CA MET A 225 -17.08 -0.93 4.25
C MET A 225 -18.45 -1.52 3.93
N CYS A 226 -18.54 -2.83 3.65
CA CYS A 226 -19.72 -3.44 3.05
C CYS A 226 -20.43 -4.48 3.91
N TYR A 227 -19.74 -5.02 4.93
CA TYR A 227 -20.25 -6.13 5.72
C TYR A 227 -20.08 -5.89 7.21
N ASP A 228 -21.03 -6.40 7.97
CA ASP A 228 -20.91 -6.55 9.40
C ASP A 228 -20.86 -8.05 9.75
N VAL A 229 -19.81 -8.44 10.49
CA VAL A 229 -19.60 -9.84 10.88
C VAL A 229 -19.44 -9.89 12.40
N PRO A 230 -20.52 -10.22 13.14
CA PRO A 230 -20.54 -10.16 14.60
C PRO A 230 -19.44 -10.98 15.28
N ASN A 231 -19.04 -12.09 14.65
CA ASN A 231 -17.95 -12.97 15.14
C ASN A 231 -16.56 -12.51 14.66
N SER A 232 -16.37 -11.19 14.48
CA SER A 232 -15.08 -10.61 14.11
C SER A 232 -14.82 -9.37 14.98
N ASN A 233 -13.74 -9.41 15.75
CA ASN A 233 -13.36 -8.34 16.68
C ASN A 233 -12.13 -7.56 16.21
N MET A 234 -11.70 -7.76 14.95
CA MET A 234 -10.64 -6.97 14.32
C MET A 234 -10.91 -6.77 12.83
N ARG A 235 -10.62 -5.57 12.32
CA ARG A 235 -10.65 -5.20 10.89
C ARG A 235 -9.24 -4.93 10.39
N ARG A 236 -8.99 -5.17 9.07
CA ARG A 236 -7.71 -4.90 8.43
C ARG A 236 -7.87 -3.79 7.40
N ALA A 237 -7.31 -2.63 7.70
CA ALA A 237 -7.27 -1.50 6.79
C ALA A 237 -6.01 -1.58 5.91
N GLY A 238 -6.20 -1.67 4.60
CA GLY A 238 -5.15 -1.64 3.58
C GLY A 238 -5.24 -0.39 2.72
N ILE A 239 -5.70 -0.53 1.49
CA ILE A 239 -5.66 0.53 0.47
C ILE A 239 -6.36 1.83 0.92
N GLY A 240 -7.38 1.75 1.77
CA GLY A 240 -8.07 2.91 2.30
C GLY A 240 -7.19 3.84 3.13
N ILE A 241 -6.14 3.33 3.80
CA ILE A 241 -5.18 4.15 4.54
C ILE A 241 -4.48 5.16 3.60
N TYR A 242 -4.27 4.72 2.35
CA TYR A 242 -3.55 5.48 1.31
C TYR A 242 -4.48 6.40 0.50
N GLY A 243 -5.74 6.54 0.94
CA GLY A 243 -6.71 7.46 0.32
C GLY A 243 -7.37 6.92 -0.95
N LEU A 244 -7.31 5.61 -1.16
CA LEU A 244 -7.85 4.95 -2.34
C LEU A 244 -8.97 3.99 -1.93
N TYR A 245 -9.98 3.90 -2.80
CA TYR A 245 -11.05 2.94 -2.58
C TYR A 245 -10.74 1.62 -3.32
N PRO A 246 -11.07 0.48 -2.68
CA PRO A 246 -11.14 -0.80 -3.40
C PRO A 246 -12.39 -0.84 -4.28
N ASP A 247 -12.49 -1.85 -5.15
CA ASP A 247 -13.76 -2.17 -5.79
C ASP A 247 -14.80 -2.52 -4.72
N LEU A 248 -16.00 -1.98 -4.88
CA LEU A 248 -17.11 -2.10 -3.93
C LEU A 248 -18.36 -2.63 -4.64
N PRO A 249 -19.26 -3.34 -3.93
CA PRO A 249 -20.53 -3.76 -4.50
C PRO A 249 -21.32 -2.58 -5.05
N SER A 250 -22.00 -2.81 -6.18
CA SER A 250 -22.92 -1.83 -6.78
C SER A 250 -24.28 -1.77 -6.08
N ASP A 251 -24.58 -2.76 -5.24
CA ASP A 251 -25.84 -2.92 -4.51
C ASP A 251 -25.65 -2.87 -2.99
N GLY A 252 -26.72 -2.60 -2.26
CA GLY A 252 -26.77 -2.59 -0.81
C GLY A 252 -26.02 -1.45 -0.16
N GLU A 253 -25.98 -1.45 1.17
CA GLU A 253 -25.32 -0.40 1.96
C GLU A 253 -23.81 -0.51 1.89
N VAL A 254 -23.15 0.62 1.65
CA VAL A 254 -21.69 0.77 1.69
C VAL A 254 -21.33 1.96 2.57
N LYS A 255 -20.60 1.70 3.66
CA LYS A 255 -20.13 2.73 4.61
C LYS A 255 -18.77 3.25 4.17
N LYS A 256 -18.75 4.18 3.21
CA LYS A 256 -17.50 4.80 2.73
C LYS A 256 -16.99 5.83 3.74
N PRO A 257 -15.77 5.64 4.31
CA PRO A 257 -15.09 6.73 5.02
C PRO A 257 -14.71 7.82 4.02
N ASP A 258 -14.63 9.07 4.47
CA ASP A 258 -14.08 10.18 3.71
C ASP A 258 -12.55 10.01 3.63
N LEU A 259 -12.04 9.67 2.44
CA LEU A 259 -10.63 9.39 2.22
C LEU A 259 -9.99 10.46 1.33
N LYS A 260 -8.76 10.82 1.64
CA LYS A 260 -7.96 11.81 0.91
C LYS A 260 -6.74 11.13 0.28
N PRO A 261 -6.46 11.34 -1.01
CA PRO A 261 -5.25 10.85 -1.66
C PRO A 261 -4.00 11.27 -0.88
N VAL A 262 -3.07 10.34 -0.73
CA VAL A 262 -1.86 10.52 0.09
C VAL A 262 -0.66 10.84 -0.77
N LEU A 263 -0.63 10.31 -2.00
CA LEU A 263 0.54 10.28 -2.85
C LEU A 263 0.43 11.26 -4.01
N SER A 264 1.50 12.04 -4.24
CA SER A 264 1.72 12.79 -5.48
C SER A 264 3.03 12.38 -6.12
N LEU A 265 3.09 12.37 -7.45
CA LEU A 265 4.31 12.12 -8.24
C LEU A 265 4.70 13.40 -8.97
N LYS A 266 5.89 13.88 -8.71
CA LYS A 266 6.38 15.17 -9.20
C LYS A 266 7.74 15.03 -9.84
N ALA A 267 8.00 15.84 -10.86
CA ALA A 267 9.31 15.93 -11.49
C ALA A 267 9.63 17.34 -11.98
N ARG A 268 10.90 17.73 -11.92
CA ARG A 268 11.37 19.02 -12.48
C ARG A 268 11.64 18.90 -13.96
N ILE A 269 11.38 19.97 -14.66
CA ILE A 269 11.77 20.11 -16.07
C ILE A 269 13.30 20.19 -16.15
N VAL A 270 13.90 19.25 -16.89
CA VAL A 270 15.37 19.19 -17.10
C VAL A 270 15.79 19.65 -18.47
N ASN A 271 14.85 19.72 -19.42
CA ASN A 271 15.10 20.26 -20.76
C ASN A 271 13.82 20.88 -21.32
N ILE A 272 13.98 21.98 -22.07
CA ILE A 272 12.93 22.59 -22.87
C ILE A 272 13.48 22.82 -24.27
N HIS A 273 12.72 22.40 -25.27
CA HIS A 273 13.05 22.59 -26.65
C HIS A 273 11.80 22.75 -27.54
N GLU A 274 11.97 23.15 -28.77
CA GLU A 274 10.90 23.22 -29.76
C GLU A 274 10.98 22.02 -30.71
N ALA A 275 9.83 21.44 -31.05
CA ALA A 275 9.64 20.57 -32.20
C ALA A 275 8.85 21.30 -33.25
N LYS A 276 9.37 21.28 -34.49
CA LYS A 276 8.75 21.93 -35.65
C LYS A 276 7.59 21.09 -36.18
N ASP A 277 6.79 21.71 -37.02
CA ASP A 277 5.71 21.02 -37.74
C ASP A 277 6.21 19.75 -38.46
N GLY A 278 5.54 18.63 -38.22
CA GLY A 278 5.89 17.34 -38.81
C GLY A 278 6.99 16.56 -38.06
N GLU A 279 7.65 17.13 -37.05
CA GLU A 279 8.65 16.41 -36.27
C GLU A 279 8.00 15.46 -35.24
N GLY A 280 8.58 14.25 -35.18
CA GLY A 280 8.13 13.23 -34.23
C GLY A 280 8.79 13.35 -32.85
N VAL A 281 8.08 12.96 -31.79
CA VAL A 281 8.56 13.00 -30.41
C VAL A 281 8.75 11.59 -29.87
N SER A 282 9.92 11.34 -29.27
CA SER A 282 10.30 10.10 -28.61
C SER A 282 10.40 8.88 -29.55
N TYR A 283 10.65 7.70 -28.97
CA TYR A 283 10.76 6.45 -29.73
C TYR A 283 9.50 6.13 -30.53
N GLY A 284 9.69 5.74 -31.79
CA GLY A 284 8.61 5.35 -32.70
C GLY A 284 7.74 6.50 -33.17
N HIS A 285 8.07 7.74 -32.81
CA HIS A 285 7.34 8.96 -33.19
C HIS A 285 5.83 8.82 -33.09
N THR A 286 5.35 8.28 -31.94
CA THR A 286 3.91 8.06 -31.69
C THR A 286 3.13 9.36 -31.45
N PHE A 287 3.83 10.48 -31.39
CA PHE A 287 3.32 11.84 -31.46
C PHE A 287 4.09 12.59 -32.54
N THR A 288 3.35 13.31 -33.36
CA THR A 288 3.94 14.21 -34.41
C THR A 288 3.45 15.62 -34.09
N ALA A 289 4.36 16.57 -34.09
CA ALA A 289 4.04 17.98 -33.87
C ALA A 289 3.19 18.55 -35.02
N HIS A 290 2.09 19.20 -34.68
CA HIS A 290 1.27 20.00 -35.59
C HIS A 290 1.50 21.47 -35.27
N GLY A 291 2.21 22.18 -36.15
CA GLY A 291 2.80 23.48 -35.86
C GLY A 291 3.99 23.34 -34.90
N THR A 292 4.62 24.46 -34.55
CA THR A 292 5.71 24.47 -33.57
C THR A 292 5.19 24.18 -32.18
N ARG A 293 5.78 23.19 -31.50
CA ARG A 293 5.42 22.79 -30.12
C ARG A 293 6.59 23.04 -29.17
N LYS A 294 6.33 23.65 -28.03
CA LYS A 294 7.29 23.78 -26.92
C LYS A 294 7.18 22.51 -26.03
N ILE A 295 8.27 21.77 -25.90
CA ILE A 295 8.29 20.48 -25.23
C ILE A 295 9.16 20.55 -23.99
N ALA A 296 8.61 20.09 -22.84
CA ALA A 296 9.34 19.88 -21.62
C ALA A 296 9.69 18.40 -21.46
N THR A 297 10.92 18.10 -21.06
CA THR A 297 11.38 16.76 -20.66
C THR A 297 11.56 16.72 -19.16
N VAL A 298 11.04 15.67 -18.52
CA VAL A 298 11.25 15.38 -17.10
C VAL A 298 11.95 14.04 -16.90
N PRO A 299 12.81 13.88 -15.86
CA PRO A 299 13.58 12.66 -15.59
C PRO A 299 12.72 11.61 -14.85
N LEU A 300 11.66 11.15 -15.50
CA LEU A 300 10.71 10.20 -14.98
C LEU A 300 10.26 9.24 -16.07
N GLY A 301 10.37 7.93 -15.86
CA GLY A 301 10.03 6.94 -16.85
C GLY A 301 9.60 5.58 -16.27
N TYR A 302 9.54 4.54 -17.11
CA TYR A 302 9.01 3.24 -16.66
C TYR A 302 9.94 2.51 -15.68
N ALA A 303 11.24 2.82 -15.63
CA ALA A 303 12.12 2.30 -14.60
C ALA A 303 11.86 2.92 -13.21
N ASP A 304 11.13 4.04 -13.16
CA ASP A 304 10.64 4.65 -11.92
C ASP A 304 9.30 4.07 -11.47
N GLY A 305 8.62 3.37 -12.37
CA GLY A 305 7.32 2.78 -12.11
C GLY A 305 6.17 3.41 -12.89
N VAL A 306 6.42 4.41 -13.76
CA VAL A 306 5.39 4.98 -14.64
C VAL A 306 5.22 4.07 -15.87
N PRO A 307 4.07 3.38 -16.01
CA PRO A 307 3.90 2.38 -17.05
C PRO A 307 3.99 2.98 -18.47
N ARG A 308 4.72 2.31 -19.37
CA ARG A 308 4.82 2.72 -20.78
C ARG A 308 3.46 2.74 -21.49
N GLY A 309 2.49 1.92 -21.05
CA GLY A 309 1.13 1.89 -21.59
C GLY A 309 0.32 3.17 -21.40
N LEU A 310 0.82 4.11 -20.58
CA LEU A 310 0.24 5.45 -20.39
C LEU A 310 0.69 6.47 -21.43
N SER A 311 1.62 6.12 -22.34
CA SER A 311 2.13 7.01 -23.38
C SER A 311 1.01 7.64 -24.20
N ASN A 312 1.02 8.96 -24.35
CA ASN A 312 0.00 9.78 -25.03
C ASN A 312 -1.41 9.72 -24.42
N LYS A 313 -1.56 9.30 -23.15
CA LYS A 313 -2.88 9.06 -22.54
C LYS A 313 -3.09 9.77 -21.20
N ILE A 314 -2.06 10.41 -20.68
CA ILE A 314 -2.11 11.10 -19.38
C ILE A 314 -1.71 12.56 -19.54
N ASN A 315 -2.12 13.37 -18.57
CA ASN A 315 -1.69 14.75 -18.44
C ASN A 315 -0.82 14.92 -17.19
N GLY A 316 -0.10 16.04 -17.15
CA GLY A 316 0.50 16.60 -15.94
C GLY A 316 -0.06 17.98 -15.66
N ILE A 317 0.29 18.54 -14.50
CA ILE A 317 -0.06 19.91 -14.14
C ILE A 317 1.24 20.73 -14.04
N LEU A 318 1.30 21.83 -14.78
CA LEU A 318 2.36 22.84 -14.75
C LEU A 318 1.76 24.21 -14.49
N HIS A 319 2.13 24.87 -13.40
CA HIS A 319 1.60 26.18 -13.00
C HIS A 319 0.05 26.24 -12.98
N GLY A 320 -0.58 25.13 -12.53
CA GLY A 320 -2.04 25.00 -12.46
C GLY A 320 -2.73 24.78 -13.81
N LYS A 321 -1.99 24.57 -14.89
CA LYS A 321 -2.51 24.23 -16.23
C LYS A 321 -2.22 22.77 -16.55
N GLU A 322 -3.18 22.09 -17.17
CA GLU A 322 -2.95 20.76 -17.73
C GLU A 322 -2.00 20.84 -18.93
N VAL A 323 -1.05 19.92 -18.95
CA VAL A 323 -0.08 19.71 -20.05
C VAL A 323 -0.09 18.24 -20.45
N PRO A 324 -0.38 17.90 -21.73
CA PRO A 324 -0.45 16.51 -22.15
C PRO A 324 0.92 15.87 -22.20
N GLN A 325 1.03 14.63 -21.74
CA GLN A 325 2.18 13.78 -21.99
C GLN A 325 2.17 13.32 -23.44
N ILE A 326 3.26 13.53 -24.15
CA ILE A 326 3.40 13.27 -25.58
C ILE A 326 4.56 12.33 -25.90
N GLY A 327 4.37 11.51 -26.93
CA GLY A 327 5.34 10.49 -27.34
C GLY A 327 5.44 9.33 -26.34
N ASN A 328 6.24 8.33 -26.68
CA ASN A 328 6.44 7.18 -25.81
C ASN A 328 7.18 7.55 -24.53
N ILE A 329 6.66 7.10 -23.37
CA ILE A 329 7.38 7.11 -22.09
C ILE A 329 8.59 6.18 -22.24
N THR A 330 9.78 6.69 -21.91
CA THR A 330 11.03 5.95 -22.02
C THR A 330 11.42 5.34 -20.67
N MET A 331 12.60 4.71 -20.62
CA MET A 331 13.10 4.12 -19.37
C MET A 331 13.21 5.14 -18.26
N ASP A 332 13.76 6.32 -18.56
CA ASP A 332 14.19 7.31 -17.58
C ASP A 332 13.58 8.71 -17.79
N GLN A 333 12.83 8.92 -18.86
CA GLN A 333 12.32 10.24 -19.25
C GLN A 333 10.95 10.15 -19.91
N MET A 334 10.17 11.22 -19.76
CA MET A 334 8.92 11.46 -20.47
C MET A 334 8.80 12.95 -20.85
N MET A 335 8.00 13.24 -21.86
CA MET A 335 7.86 14.56 -22.44
C MET A 335 6.42 15.05 -22.30
N PHE A 336 6.30 16.39 -22.18
CA PHE A 336 5.02 17.08 -22.10
C PHE A 336 4.98 18.22 -23.10
N ASP A 337 3.86 18.39 -23.79
CA ASP A 337 3.60 19.58 -24.60
C ASP A 337 3.22 20.75 -23.67
N ILE A 338 4.11 21.72 -23.58
CA ILE A 338 3.94 22.92 -22.75
C ILE A 338 3.69 24.18 -23.61
N THR A 339 3.24 23.99 -24.87
CA THR A 339 2.94 25.11 -25.78
C THR A 339 1.89 26.04 -25.13
N GLY A 340 2.21 27.34 -25.07
CA GLY A 340 1.36 28.34 -24.45
C GLY A 340 1.43 28.38 -22.92
N VAL A 341 2.36 27.65 -22.32
CA VAL A 341 2.69 27.77 -20.89
C VAL A 341 4.05 28.44 -20.76
N ASP A 342 4.10 29.51 -19.95
CA ASP A 342 5.37 30.12 -19.59
C ASP A 342 6.07 29.25 -18.54
N ALA A 343 7.18 28.65 -18.94
CA ALA A 343 7.89 27.67 -18.11
C ALA A 343 9.40 27.74 -18.37
N GLU A 344 10.17 27.44 -17.32
CA GLU A 344 11.62 27.41 -17.30
C GLU A 344 12.19 26.09 -16.73
N LEU A 345 13.49 25.90 -16.90
CA LEU A 345 14.19 24.76 -16.32
C LEU A 345 14.07 24.76 -14.78
N GLY A 346 13.74 23.62 -14.22
CA GLY A 346 13.54 23.47 -12.78
C GLY A 346 12.09 23.62 -12.31
N ASP A 347 11.18 24.10 -13.16
CA ASP A 347 9.75 24.09 -12.87
C ASP A 347 9.23 22.67 -12.65
N VAL A 348 8.20 22.54 -11.82
CA VAL A 348 7.69 21.22 -11.40
C VAL A 348 6.45 20.86 -12.19
N ILE A 349 6.48 19.73 -12.85
CA ILE A 349 5.29 19.05 -13.39
C ILE A 349 4.80 18.05 -12.34
N THR A 350 3.56 18.18 -11.90
CA THR A 350 2.86 17.18 -11.11
C THR A 350 2.20 16.18 -12.05
N VAL A 351 2.61 14.92 -11.97
CA VAL A 351 2.18 13.86 -12.90
C VAL A 351 1.05 13.02 -12.30
N LEU A 352 1.00 12.96 -10.98
CA LEU A 352 -0.03 12.26 -10.22
C LEU A 352 -0.35 13.04 -8.95
N ASP A 353 -1.63 13.29 -8.70
CA ASP A 353 -2.17 13.91 -7.49
C ASP A 353 -3.66 13.58 -7.31
N GLU A 354 -4.41 14.43 -6.63
CA GLU A 354 -5.86 14.28 -6.46
C GLU A 354 -6.65 14.56 -7.74
N THR A 355 -6.11 15.37 -8.67
CA THR A 355 -6.74 15.73 -9.94
C THR A 355 -6.49 14.65 -10.99
N HIS A 356 -5.23 14.21 -11.11
CA HIS A 356 -4.80 13.11 -11.98
C HIS A 356 -4.53 11.87 -11.13
N SER A 357 -5.59 11.09 -10.92
CA SER A 357 -5.57 10.01 -9.94
C SER A 357 -4.91 8.73 -10.46
N ILE A 358 -4.41 7.93 -9.52
CA ILE A 358 -3.90 6.59 -9.83
C ILE A 358 -5.02 5.64 -10.31
N ASP A 359 -6.27 5.94 -9.98
CA ASP A 359 -7.45 5.18 -10.45
C ASP A 359 -7.68 5.40 -11.96
N GLU A 360 -7.41 6.61 -12.48
CA GLU A 360 -7.41 6.87 -13.93
C GLU A 360 -6.36 6.05 -14.65
N TRP A 361 -5.14 5.98 -14.10
CA TRP A 361 -4.08 5.15 -14.65
C TRP A 361 -4.48 3.67 -14.65
N ALA A 362 -5.08 3.20 -13.54
CA ALA A 362 -5.57 1.83 -13.43
C ALA A 362 -6.62 1.51 -14.51
N LYS A 363 -7.56 2.42 -14.73
CA LYS A 363 -8.59 2.28 -15.77
C LYS A 363 -7.99 2.25 -17.19
N ILE A 364 -7.03 3.14 -17.50
CA ILE A 364 -6.34 3.18 -18.81
C ILE A 364 -5.61 1.87 -19.08
N LEU A 365 -5.03 1.27 -18.04
CA LEU A 365 -4.19 0.08 -18.16
C LEU A 365 -4.94 -1.24 -17.96
N GLY A 366 -6.21 -1.21 -17.58
CA GLY A 366 -7.00 -2.40 -17.27
C GLY A 366 -6.48 -3.17 -16.05
N THR A 367 -6.02 -2.45 -15.02
CA THR A 367 -5.50 -3.01 -13.77
C THR A 367 -6.13 -2.31 -12.55
N ILE A 368 -5.58 -2.55 -11.35
CA ILE A 368 -6.05 -1.99 -10.08
C ILE A 368 -5.06 -0.99 -9.49
N ASN A 369 -5.57 -0.03 -8.72
CA ASN A 369 -4.77 1.00 -8.05
C ASN A 369 -3.69 0.42 -7.11
N TYR A 370 -3.94 -0.73 -6.49
CA TYR A 370 -2.96 -1.47 -5.66
C TYR A 370 -1.66 -1.78 -6.39
N GLU A 371 -1.76 -2.26 -7.65
CA GLU A 371 -0.59 -2.59 -8.45
C GLU A 371 0.24 -1.34 -8.75
N LEU A 372 -0.44 -0.27 -9.11
CA LEU A 372 0.23 0.95 -9.55
C LEU A 372 0.95 1.68 -8.42
N THR A 373 0.36 1.74 -7.21
CA THR A 373 1.04 2.31 -6.04
C THR A 373 2.32 1.54 -5.71
N CYS A 374 2.26 0.21 -5.73
CA CYS A 374 3.42 -0.66 -5.46
C CYS A 374 4.48 -0.63 -6.58
N ARG A 375 4.16 -0.13 -7.78
CA ARG A 375 5.10 -0.04 -8.90
C ARG A 375 6.10 1.09 -8.77
N LEU A 376 5.79 2.15 -8.03
CA LEU A 376 6.71 3.27 -7.82
C LEU A 376 7.98 2.78 -7.11
N LYS A 377 9.12 2.85 -7.83
CA LYS A 377 10.36 2.19 -7.41
C LYS A 377 11.10 2.96 -6.32
N VAL A 378 11.94 2.22 -5.58
CA VAL A 378 12.79 2.75 -4.49
C VAL A 378 13.75 3.86 -4.98
N ARG A 379 14.13 3.86 -6.27
CA ARG A 379 14.98 4.92 -6.83
C ARG A 379 14.32 6.31 -6.90
N LEU A 380 12.98 6.40 -6.75
CA LEU A 380 12.29 7.66 -6.50
C LEU A 380 12.35 7.98 -5.02
N PRO A 381 12.97 9.07 -4.61
CA PRO A 381 12.94 9.51 -3.22
C PRO A 381 11.52 9.80 -2.76
N ARG A 382 11.21 9.44 -1.49
CA ARG A 382 9.96 9.80 -0.84
C ARG A 382 10.18 11.05 0.01
N VAL A 383 9.37 12.07 -0.23
CA VAL A 383 9.35 13.32 0.52
C VAL A 383 8.07 13.33 1.36
N TYR A 384 8.22 13.36 2.67
CA TYR A 384 7.08 13.33 3.59
C TYR A 384 6.72 14.74 4.01
N THR A 385 5.46 15.14 3.75
CA THR A 385 4.91 16.45 4.07
C THR A 385 3.83 16.36 5.16
N ARG A 386 3.55 17.48 5.77
CA ARG A 386 2.44 17.67 6.70
C ARG A 386 1.60 18.86 6.25
#